data_c84ee23b0c29e2c80f55fd76afdf05aa
#
_entry.id   c84ee23b0c29e2c80f55fd76afdf05aa
#
_cell.length_a   1.000
_cell.length_b   1.000
_cell.length_c   1.000
_cell.angle_alpha   90.00
_cell.angle_beta   90.00
_cell.angle_gamma   90.00
#
_symmetry.space_group_name_H-M   'P 1'
#
loop_
_entity.id
_entity.type
_entity.pdbx_description
1 polymer ?
#
loop_
_entity_poly.entity_id
_entity_poly.type
_entity_poly.pdbx_seq_one_letter_code
_entity_poly.pdbx_strand_id
1 'polypeptide(L)'
;MPNFLEAVPRRGNEPRVVWISDPHAPSIHDITVFCGGDAKENEKNWDQNALYFQLEEGEKCIGDSGYAGEPSKIVMTKDEHSSKFKEFLARAKNRQETFHWRLKSFNVLGHRFCHGVSTQERMRLHKMAVELVAGIVQYDYENGQPPFDVC
;
A
#
# COMPACT_ATOMS: atom_id res chain seq x y z
N MET A 1 -5.42 6.34 7.06
CA MET A 1 -3.98 6.35 6.72
C MET A 1 -3.86 6.15 5.23
N PRO A 2 -2.86 6.69 4.52
CA PRO A 2 -2.66 6.32 3.13
C PRO A 2 -2.31 4.83 3.03
N ASN A 3 -2.85 4.16 2.03
CA ASN A 3 -2.51 2.78 1.73
C ASN A 3 -1.29 2.75 0.82
N PHE A 4 -0.34 1.89 1.13
CA PHE A 4 0.87 1.72 0.36
C PHE A 4 0.87 0.34 -0.27
N LEU A 5 1.27 0.27 -1.51
CA LEU A 5 1.58 -1.00 -2.17
C LEU A 5 3.03 -0.99 -2.62
N GLU A 6 3.70 -2.05 -2.23
CA GLU A 6 5.06 -2.34 -2.61
C GLU A 6 5.01 -3.40 -3.72
N ALA A 7 5.58 -3.10 -4.89
CA ALA A 7 5.80 -4.11 -5.90
C ALA A 7 7.19 -4.72 -5.73
N VAL A 8 7.26 -6.03 -5.85
CA VAL A 8 8.54 -6.74 -6.03
C VAL A 8 8.81 -6.76 -7.53
N PRO A 9 9.81 -6.04 -8.03
CA PRO A 9 10.10 -6.01 -9.45
C PRO A 9 10.53 -7.40 -9.95
N ARG A 10 10.15 -7.74 -11.18
CA ARG A 10 10.53 -8.99 -11.84
C ARG A 10 12.04 -9.12 -12.10
N ARG A 11 12.82 -8.04 -11.94
CA ARG A 11 14.28 -7.99 -12.12
C ARG A 11 14.90 -7.24 -10.94
N GLY A 12 15.42 -7.98 -9.98
CA GLY A 12 16.09 -7.48 -8.78
C GLY A 12 15.29 -7.76 -7.52
N ASN A 13 15.96 -8.18 -6.45
CA ASN A 13 15.33 -8.52 -5.16
C ASN A 13 14.98 -7.29 -4.31
N GLU A 14 15.07 -6.08 -4.87
CA GLU A 14 14.87 -4.87 -4.11
C GLU A 14 13.40 -4.45 -4.14
N PRO A 15 12.78 -4.29 -2.98
CA PRO A 15 11.42 -3.78 -2.88
C PRO A 15 11.37 -2.32 -3.31
N ARG A 16 10.31 -1.94 -4.04
CA ARG A 16 10.09 -0.57 -4.47
C ARG A 16 8.68 -0.11 -4.13
N VAL A 17 8.58 1.11 -3.64
CA VAL A 17 7.28 1.79 -3.51
C VAL A 17 6.83 2.19 -4.90
N VAL A 18 5.73 1.61 -5.37
CA VAL A 18 5.23 1.86 -6.73
C VAL A 18 3.96 2.69 -6.74
N TRP A 19 3.27 2.76 -5.61
CA TRP A 19 2.03 3.51 -5.52
C TRP A 19 1.72 3.93 -4.07
N ILE A 20 1.17 5.12 -3.90
CA ILE A 20 0.75 5.69 -2.62
C ILE A 20 -0.64 6.30 -2.83
N SER A 21 -1.63 5.88 -2.04
CA SER A 21 -2.95 6.49 -2.09
C SER A 21 -2.96 7.90 -1.51
N ASP A 22 -3.93 8.70 -1.94
CA ASP A 22 -4.27 9.91 -1.22
C ASP A 22 -4.75 9.58 0.20
N PRO A 23 -4.62 10.53 1.15
CA PRO A 23 -5.16 10.36 2.49
C PRO A 23 -6.69 10.23 2.44
N HIS A 24 -7.21 9.19 3.05
CA HIS A 24 -8.66 8.94 3.14
C HIS A 24 -9.15 9.03 4.59
N ALA A 25 -10.45 9.26 4.75
CA ALA A 25 -11.07 9.20 6.07
C ALA A 25 -10.95 7.77 6.64
N PRO A 26 -10.74 7.61 7.96
CA PRO A 26 -10.58 6.27 8.57
C PRO A 26 -11.80 5.35 8.41
N SER A 27 -12.95 5.90 8.04
CA SER A 27 -14.19 5.15 7.80
C SER A 27 -14.31 4.55 6.40
N ILE A 28 -13.39 4.87 5.49
CA ILE A 28 -13.39 4.31 4.13
C ILE A 28 -12.67 2.97 4.16
N HIS A 29 -13.31 1.93 3.61
CA HIS A 29 -12.72 0.60 3.52
C HIS A 29 -11.54 0.56 2.55
N ASP A 30 -10.53 -0.25 2.85
CA ASP A 30 -9.32 -0.39 2.04
C ASP A 30 -9.63 -0.81 0.60
N ILE A 31 -10.62 -1.70 0.41
CA ILE A 31 -11.07 -2.09 -0.94
C ILE A 31 -11.64 -0.91 -1.75
N THR A 32 -12.36 0.01 -1.11
CA THR A 32 -12.89 1.22 -1.76
C THR A 32 -11.75 2.13 -2.21
N VAL A 33 -10.70 2.27 -1.40
CA VAL A 33 -9.51 3.04 -1.75
C VAL A 33 -8.76 2.38 -2.92
N PHE A 34 -8.62 1.06 -2.87
CA PHE A 34 -7.96 0.28 -3.92
C PHE A 34 -8.69 0.42 -5.27
N CYS A 35 -10.02 0.31 -5.27
CA CYS A 35 -10.85 0.42 -6.46
C CYS A 35 -11.03 1.87 -6.95
N GLY A 36 -10.84 2.86 -6.06
CA GLY A 36 -11.13 4.26 -6.35
C GLY A 36 -12.61 4.65 -6.21
N GLY A 37 -13.45 3.76 -5.69
CA GLY A 37 -14.87 3.99 -5.50
C GLY A 37 -15.60 2.84 -4.83
N ASP A 38 -16.84 3.07 -4.40
CA ASP A 38 -17.68 2.05 -3.77
C ASP A 38 -18.29 1.12 -4.83
N ALA A 39 -18.36 -0.18 -4.54
CA ALA A 39 -18.98 -1.18 -5.43
C ALA A 39 -20.46 -0.88 -5.78
N LYS A 40 -21.13 -0.03 -5.03
CA LYS A 40 -22.50 0.43 -5.31
C LYS A 40 -22.56 1.58 -6.33
N GLU A 41 -21.43 2.20 -6.60
CA GLU A 41 -21.32 3.29 -7.54
C GLU A 41 -21.03 2.76 -8.95
N ASN A 42 -21.33 3.59 -9.97
CA ASN A 42 -20.94 3.24 -11.33
C ASN A 42 -19.41 3.36 -11.46
N GLU A 43 -18.75 2.31 -11.92
CA GLU A 43 -17.29 2.25 -12.11
C GLU A 43 -16.73 3.44 -12.91
N LYS A 44 -17.53 4.04 -13.79
CA LYS A 44 -17.16 5.26 -14.52
C LYS A 44 -16.92 6.48 -13.62
N ASN A 45 -17.45 6.47 -12.41
CA ASN A 45 -17.29 7.53 -11.44
C ASN A 45 -16.12 7.28 -10.48
N TRP A 46 -15.46 6.12 -10.59
CA TRP A 46 -14.33 5.77 -9.76
C TRP A 46 -13.09 6.60 -10.13
N ASP A 47 -12.21 6.82 -9.16
CA ASP A 47 -10.95 7.50 -9.39
C ASP A 47 -10.04 6.66 -10.30
N GLN A 48 -9.84 7.11 -11.51
CA GLN A 48 -9.01 6.43 -12.52
C GLN A 48 -7.51 6.40 -12.15
N ASN A 49 -7.08 7.15 -11.13
CA ASN A 49 -5.73 7.09 -10.58
C ASN A 49 -5.58 6.02 -9.49
N ALA A 50 -6.69 5.38 -9.09
CA ALA A 50 -6.65 4.29 -8.12
C ALA A 50 -5.83 3.11 -8.66
N LEU A 51 -5.22 2.35 -7.73
CA LEU A 51 -4.32 1.26 -8.09
C LEU A 51 -5.01 0.19 -8.96
N TYR A 52 -6.29 -0.03 -8.77
CA TYR A 52 -7.10 -0.94 -9.59
C TYR A 52 -6.91 -0.72 -11.10
N PHE A 53 -6.86 0.55 -11.53
CA PHE A 53 -6.70 0.93 -12.93
C PHE A 53 -5.24 0.99 -13.39
N GLN A 54 -4.28 0.96 -12.46
CA GLN A 54 -2.85 0.98 -12.78
C GLN A 54 -2.26 -0.42 -13.00
N LEU A 55 -2.97 -1.47 -12.58
CA LEU A 55 -2.53 -2.85 -12.74
C LEU A 55 -2.74 -3.32 -14.18
N GLU A 56 -1.69 -3.87 -14.77
CA GLU A 56 -1.74 -4.51 -16.07
C GLU A 56 -2.61 -5.79 -16.07
N GLU A 57 -2.95 -6.28 -17.25
CA GLU A 57 -3.68 -7.53 -17.36
C GLU A 57 -2.87 -8.70 -16.79
N GLY A 58 -3.47 -9.45 -15.87
CA GLY A 58 -2.83 -10.57 -15.17
C GLY A 58 -2.00 -10.18 -13.95
N GLU A 59 -1.78 -8.89 -13.70
CA GLU A 59 -1.17 -8.44 -12.46
C GLU A 59 -2.14 -8.51 -11.28
N LYS A 60 -1.62 -8.90 -10.12
CA LYS A 60 -2.40 -8.98 -8.88
C LYS A 60 -1.63 -8.46 -7.69
N CYS A 61 -2.33 -7.75 -6.82
CA CYS A 61 -1.83 -7.34 -5.53
C CYS A 61 -2.04 -8.42 -4.47
N ILE A 62 -1.20 -8.45 -3.46
CA ILE A 62 -1.38 -9.28 -2.27
C ILE A 62 -2.08 -8.41 -1.22
N GLY A 63 -3.29 -8.80 -0.84
CA GLY A 63 -4.09 -8.11 0.16
C GLY A 63 -4.38 -8.94 1.40
N ASP A 64 -4.87 -8.29 2.44
CA ASP A 64 -5.47 -8.92 3.60
C ASP A 64 -7.01 -8.97 3.48
N SER A 65 -7.70 -9.27 4.58
CA SER A 65 -9.17 -9.36 4.60
C SER A 65 -9.89 -8.04 4.33
N GLY A 66 -9.23 -6.90 4.55
CA GLY A 66 -9.77 -5.56 4.26
C GLY A 66 -9.96 -5.30 2.77
N TYR A 67 -9.27 -6.08 1.92
CA TYR A 67 -9.35 -6.00 0.46
C TYR A 67 -10.23 -7.10 -0.16
N ALA A 68 -11.07 -7.75 0.63
CA ALA A 68 -12.00 -8.77 0.10
C ALA A 68 -13.04 -8.12 -0.83
N GLY A 69 -13.20 -8.70 -2.02
CA GLY A 69 -14.19 -8.21 -3.01
C GLY A 69 -13.71 -8.28 -4.46
N GLU A 70 -12.40 -8.14 -4.70
CA GLU A 70 -11.82 -8.10 -6.05
C GLU A 70 -10.80 -9.23 -6.33
N PRO A 71 -11.25 -10.49 -6.45
CA PRO A 71 -10.34 -11.63 -6.64
C PRO A 71 -9.63 -11.62 -8.01
N SER A 72 -10.12 -10.83 -8.96
CA SER A 72 -9.49 -10.64 -10.27
C SER A 72 -8.14 -9.90 -10.15
N LYS A 73 -8.05 -8.95 -9.24
CA LYS A 73 -6.89 -8.06 -9.02
C LYS A 73 -6.18 -8.28 -7.68
N ILE A 74 -6.79 -9.02 -6.73
CA ILE A 74 -6.25 -9.20 -5.38
C ILE A 74 -6.13 -10.68 -5.04
N VAL A 75 -4.96 -11.06 -4.53
CA VAL A 75 -4.70 -12.40 -3.98
C VAL A 75 -4.68 -12.31 -2.46
N MET A 76 -5.47 -13.16 -1.82
CA MET A 76 -5.48 -13.36 -0.38
C MET A 76 -5.07 -14.79 -0.04
N THR A 77 -4.56 -15.00 1.16
CA THR A 77 -4.24 -16.35 1.64
C THR A 77 -5.53 -17.16 1.80
N LYS A 78 -5.60 -18.35 1.19
CA LYS A 78 -6.72 -19.30 1.27
C LYS A 78 -6.22 -20.67 1.70
N ASP A 79 -7.09 -21.47 2.29
CA ASP A 79 -6.73 -22.82 2.77
C ASP A 79 -6.35 -23.77 1.64
N GLU A 80 -6.96 -23.62 0.48
CA GLU A 80 -6.69 -24.39 -0.73
C GLU A 80 -5.32 -24.13 -1.37
N HIS A 81 -4.62 -23.04 -0.99
CA HIS A 81 -3.31 -22.74 -1.52
C HIS A 81 -2.26 -23.74 -1.04
N SER A 82 -1.30 -24.06 -1.94
CA SER A 82 -0.15 -24.87 -1.56
C SER A 82 0.68 -24.22 -0.45
N SER A 83 1.38 -25.06 0.35
CA SER A 83 2.23 -24.55 1.44
C SER A 83 3.29 -23.56 0.95
N LYS A 84 3.91 -23.83 -0.20
CA LYS A 84 4.90 -22.91 -0.80
C LYS A 84 4.29 -21.55 -1.16
N PHE A 85 3.06 -21.54 -1.68
CA PHE A 85 2.41 -20.30 -2.04
C PHE A 85 1.95 -19.51 -0.81
N LYS A 86 1.46 -20.21 0.24
CA LYS A 86 1.16 -19.57 1.53
C LYS A 86 2.41 -18.94 2.16
N GLU A 87 3.54 -19.61 2.10
CA GLU A 87 4.82 -19.09 2.58
C GLU A 87 5.26 -17.85 1.80
N PHE A 88 5.15 -17.86 0.47
CA PHE A 88 5.41 -16.69 -0.36
C PHE A 88 4.52 -15.50 0.02
N LEU A 89 3.20 -15.72 0.18
CA LEU A 89 2.28 -14.66 0.59
C LEU A 89 2.61 -14.11 1.99
N ALA A 90 2.99 -14.98 2.92
CA ALA A 90 3.39 -14.58 4.27
C ALA A 90 4.66 -13.70 4.23
N ARG A 91 5.67 -14.10 3.46
CA ARG A 91 6.90 -13.31 3.29
C ARG A 91 6.62 -11.94 2.67
N ALA A 92 5.79 -11.88 1.64
CA ALA A 92 5.41 -10.62 1.01
C ALA A 92 4.68 -9.68 1.99
N LYS A 93 3.75 -10.21 2.79
CA LYS A 93 3.06 -9.44 3.85
C LYS A 93 4.03 -8.94 4.92
N ASN A 94 4.95 -9.76 5.38
CA ASN A 94 5.94 -9.36 6.37
C ASN A 94 6.85 -8.23 5.85
N ARG A 95 7.21 -8.23 4.56
CA ARG A 95 7.95 -7.12 3.95
C ARG A 95 7.13 -5.82 3.96
N GLN A 96 5.85 -5.89 3.61
CA GLN A 96 4.95 -4.74 3.66
C GLN A 96 4.83 -4.19 5.09
N GLU A 97 4.69 -5.05 6.09
CA GLU A 97 4.68 -4.65 7.50
C GLU A 97 5.99 -3.97 7.92
N THR A 98 7.14 -4.47 7.46
CA THR A 98 8.44 -3.85 7.70
C THR A 98 8.52 -2.45 7.09
N PHE A 99 8.01 -2.27 5.88
CA PHE A 99 7.93 -0.97 5.24
C PHE A 99 7.04 0.00 6.05
N HIS A 100 5.84 -0.43 6.43
CA HIS A 100 4.93 0.36 7.26
C HIS A 100 5.57 0.73 8.62
N TRP A 101 6.30 -0.19 9.23
CA TRP A 101 7.02 0.09 10.48
C TRP A 101 8.08 1.17 10.27
N ARG A 102 8.87 1.10 9.21
CA ARG A 102 9.87 2.13 8.90
C ARG A 102 9.24 3.51 8.66
N LEU A 103 8.12 3.57 7.93
CA LEU A 103 7.39 4.83 7.77
C LEU A 103 6.96 5.42 9.12
N LYS A 104 6.43 4.59 10.00
CA LYS A 104 5.95 5.00 11.34
C LYS A 104 7.09 5.34 12.31
N SER A 105 8.33 4.93 12.04
CA SER A 105 9.50 5.33 12.85
C SER A 105 9.83 6.82 12.70
N PHE A 106 9.38 7.46 11.65
CA PHE A 106 9.46 8.91 11.52
C PHE A 106 8.33 9.55 12.33
N ASN A 107 8.71 10.41 13.29
CA ASN A 107 7.76 11.05 14.21
C ASN A 107 6.59 11.75 13.52
N VAL A 108 6.81 12.31 12.34
CA VAL A 108 5.77 12.99 11.56
C VAL A 108 4.65 12.04 11.10
N LEU A 109 4.92 10.74 10.96
CA LEU A 109 3.94 9.70 10.60
C LEU A 109 3.59 8.77 11.76
N GLY A 110 4.42 8.74 12.82
CA GLY A 110 4.22 7.90 14.00
C GLY A 110 3.13 8.40 14.94
N HIS A 111 2.77 9.66 14.84
CA HIS A 111 1.78 10.32 15.69
C HIS A 111 0.65 10.94 14.88
N ARG A 112 -0.40 11.42 15.60
CA ARG A 112 -1.50 12.14 14.96
C ARG A 112 -0.97 13.39 14.25
N PHE A 113 -1.20 13.46 12.95
CA PHE A 113 -0.79 14.62 12.14
C PHE A 113 -1.66 15.83 12.46
N CYS A 114 -1.08 16.87 13.01
CA CYS A 114 -1.78 18.07 13.50
C CYS A 114 -1.40 19.35 12.75
N HIS A 115 -0.55 19.26 11.71
CA HIS A 115 -0.09 20.44 10.98
C HIS A 115 -1.14 20.90 9.96
N GLY A 116 -1.34 22.24 9.89
CA GLY A 116 -2.32 22.86 9.00
C GLY A 116 -3.55 23.41 9.72
N VAL A 117 -4.05 24.55 9.23
CA VAL A 117 -5.18 25.29 9.84
C VAL A 117 -6.54 24.76 9.43
N SER A 118 -6.64 24.12 8.26
CA SER A 118 -7.87 23.51 7.74
C SER A 118 -7.72 22.00 7.52
N THR A 119 -8.82 21.29 7.41
CA THR A 119 -8.80 19.85 7.09
C THR A 119 -8.12 19.59 5.73
N GLN A 120 -8.44 20.40 4.72
CA GLN A 120 -7.84 20.26 3.39
C GLN A 120 -6.32 20.49 3.41
N GLU A 121 -5.87 21.50 4.12
CA GLU A 121 -4.44 21.78 4.27
C GLU A 121 -3.73 20.65 5.04
N ARG A 122 -4.33 20.13 6.11
CA ARG A 122 -3.80 18.98 6.85
C ARG A 122 -3.65 17.74 5.95
N MET A 123 -4.65 17.43 5.12
CA MET A 123 -4.59 16.30 4.19
C MET A 123 -3.46 16.50 3.18
N ARG A 124 -3.34 17.71 2.61
CA ARG A 124 -2.26 18.04 1.67
C ARG A 124 -0.87 17.91 2.30
N LEU A 125 -0.66 18.50 3.47
CA LEU A 125 0.62 18.43 4.19
C LEU A 125 0.94 17.00 4.64
N HIS A 126 -0.07 16.24 5.06
CA HIS A 126 0.10 14.84 5.41
C HIS A 126 0.53 14.00 4.20
N LYS A 127 -0.10 14.20 3.03
CA LYS A 127 0.31 13.55 1.78
C LYS A 127 1.77 13.86 1.47
N MET A 128 2.17 15.12 1.50
CA MET A 128 3.56 15.54 1.26
C MET A 128 4.54 14.89 2.25
N ALA A 129 4.19 14.81 3.53
CA ALA A 129 5.02 14.16 4.54
C ALA A 129 5.18 12.65 4.24
N VAL A 130 4.10 11.98 3.85
CA VAL A 130 4.12 10.57 3.47
C VAL A 130 4.99 10.32 2.26
N GLU A 131 4.83 11.11 1.19
CA GLU A 131 5.63 10.99 -0.03
C GLU A 131 7.12 11.22 0.24
N LEU A 132 7.45 12.24 1.04
CA LEU A 132 8.84 12.51 1.45
C LEU A 132 9.45 11.34 2.23
N VAL A 133 8.74 10.85 3.26
CA VAL A 133 9.24 9.75 4.09
C VAL A 133 9.35 8.47 3.28
N ALA A 134 8.38 8.18 2.41
CA ALA A 134 8.45 7.02 1.52
C ALA A 134 9.67 7.09 0.58
N GLY A 135 9.98 8.29 0.05
CA GLY A 135 11.18 8.52 -0.75
C GLY A 135 12.46 8.27 0.04
N ILE A 136 12.53 8.71 1.31
CA ILE A 136 13.69 8.45 2.18
C ILE A 136 13.84 6.95 2.45
N VAL A 137 12.75 6.25 2.78
CA VAL A 137 12.78 4.79 3.03
C VAL A 137 13.18 4.03 1.76
N GLN A 138 12.70 4.46 0.59
CA GLN A 138 13.11 3.88 -0.68
C GLN A 138 14.62 4.08 -0.95
N TYR A 139 15.11 5.29 -0.70
CA TYR A 139 16.55 5.59 -0.81
C TYR A 139 17.39 4.71 0.12
N ASP A 140 16.95 4.50 1.37
CA ASP A 140 17.63 3.62 2.32
C ASP A 140 17.68 2.17 1.83
N TYR A 141 16.60 1.67 1.22
CA TYR A 141 16.58 0.34 0.62
C TYR A 141 17.60 0.18 -0.51
N GLU A 142 17.73 1.18 -1.35
CA GLU A 142 18.66 1.19 -2.48
C GLU A 142 20.13 1.39 -2.05
N ASN A 143 20.35 1.90 -0.82
CA ASN A 143 21.69 2.24 -0.31
C ASN A 143 22.13 1.40 0.90
N GLY A 144 21.76 0.15 0.96
CA GLY A 144 22.30 -0.83 1.89
C GLY A 144 21.53 -1.01 3.21
N GLN A 145 20.30 -0.49 3.27
CA GLN A 145 19.37 -0.74 4.37
C GLN A 145 18.15 -1.57 3.87
N PRO A 146 18.36 -2.75 3.26
CA PRO A 146 17.24 -3.53 2.72
C PRO A 146 16.22 -3.87 3.80
N PRO A 147 14.96 -4.14 3.45
CA PRO A 147 14.01 -4.72 4.39
C PRO A 147 14.55 -6.07 4.87
N PHE A 148 14.22 -6.46 6.09
CA PHE A 148 14.66 -7.74 6.63
C PHE A 148 14.39 -8.86 5.64
N ASP A 149 15.43 -9.67 5.38
CA ASP A 149 15.21 -10.97 4.79
C ASP A 149 14.41 -11.80 5.79
N VAL A 150 13.16 -12.00 5.48
CA VAL A 150 12.32 -12.92 6.23
C VAL A 150 12.68 -14.30 5.73
N CYS A 151 13.67 -14.91 6.39
CA CYS A 151 14.03 -16.32 6.21
C CYS A 151 12.88 -17.21 6.65
#